data_8cc1c99b4fe72ae7fab9016550638030
#
_entry.id   8cc1c99b4fe72ae7fab9016550638030
#
_cell.length_a   1.000
_cell.length_b   1.000
_cell.length_c   1.000
_cell.angle_alpha   90.00
_cell.angle_beta   90.00
_cell.angle_gamma   90.00
#
_symmetry.space_group_name_H-M   'P 1'
#
loop_
_entity.id
_entity.type
_entity.pdbx_description
1 polymer ?
#
loop_
_entity_poly.entity_id
_entity_poly.type
_entity_poly.pdbx_seq_one_letter_code
_entity_poly.pdbx_strand_id
1 'polypeptide(L)'
;MPLLLLLPVVLLALLALALLLWPLALWQRYRVGKSRRRALPWLVAVNAAGGAISLPLFVLGAWIGSHWVDGALANALAGLLAGLVLGALGLWLTRFEAGESQLHYTPNPWIVLALTLLVAVRVLLGAWQAWHRAWHGGPAPVPWPWLAGHASVLAIAGLLLGYYATYAWGLHRRTRRHAWRLDLRLRR
;
A
#
# COMPACT_ATOMS: atom_id res chain seq x y z
N MET A 1 17.72 -10.51 33.87
CA MET A 1 17.92 -10.41 32.39
C MET A 1 17.03 -11.35 31.54
N PRO A 2 16.02 -12.10 32.06
CA PRO A 2 15.17 -12.98 31.23
C PRO A 2 14.18 -12.21 30.34
N LEU A 3 13.78 -11.00 30.73
CA LEU A 3 12.85 -10.16 29.91
C LEU A 3 13.40 -9.77 28.56
N LEU A 4 14.72 -9.60 28.39
CA LEU A 4 15.36 -9.28 27.11
C LEU A 4 15.35 -10.47 26.15
N LEU A 5 15.31 -11.71 26.65
CA LEU A 5 15.20 -12.92 25.82
C LEU A 5 13.74 -13.21 25.41
N LEU A 6 12.76 -12.72 26.16
CA LEU A 6 11.33 -12.83 25.83
C LEU A 6 10.95 -12.00 24.59
N LEU A 7 11.58 -10.85 24.42
CA LEU A 7 11.27 -9.95 23.29
C LEU A 7 11.50 -10.61 21.91
N PRO A 8 12.68 -11.23 21.62
CA PRO A 8 12.89 -11.91 20.34
C PRO A 8 12.00 -13.15 20.19
N VAL A 9 11.68 -13.87 21.26
CA VAL A 9 10.79 -15.03 21.22
C VAL A 9 9.36 -14.61 20.88
N VAL A 10 8.85 -13.54 21.49
CA VAL A 10 7.53 -12.97 21.17
C VAL A 10 7.50 -12.45 19.75
N LEU A 11 8.57 -11.78 19.28
CA LEU A 11 8.66 -11.28 17.91
C LEU A 11 8.66 -12.41 16.88
N LEU A 12 9.38 -13.51 17.18
CA LEU A 12 9.39 -14.71 16.35
C LEU A 12 8.03 -15.41 16.33
N ALA A 13 7.37 -15.50 17.48
CA ALA A 13 6.03 -16.08 17.58
C ALA A 13 5.00 -15.25 16.79
N LEU A 14 5.05 -13.92 16.88
CA LEU A 14 4.21 -13.02 16.09
C LEU A 14 4.50 -13.12 14.60
N LEU A 15 5.77 -13.24 14.21
CA LEU A 15 6.18 -13.44 12.83
C LEU A 15 5.68 -14.80 12.29
N ALA A 16 5.84 -15.87 13.06
CA ALA A 16 5.34 -17.20 12.71
C ALA A 16 3.81 -17.21 12.58
N LEU A 17 3.11 -16.55 13.50
CA LEU A 17 1.65 -16.39 13.44
C LEU A 17 1.23 -15.58 12.21
N ALA A 18 1.93 -14.49 11.91
CA ALA A 18 1.66 -13.68 10.70
C ALA A 18 1.88 -14.50 9.42
N LEU A 19 2.92 -15.32 9.36
CA LEU A 19 3.21 -16.21 8.24
C LEU A 19 2.15 -17.30 8.08
N LEU A 20 1.67 -17.87 9.19
CA LEU A 20 0.63 -18.91 9.20
C LEU A 20 -0.73 -18.35 8.76
N LEU A 21 -1.06 -17.13 9.20
CA LEU A 21 -2.30 -16.45 8.85
C LEU A 21 -2.25 -15.80 7.45
N TRP A 22 -1.08 -15.69 6.84
CA TRP A 22 -0.89 -15.03 5.56
C TRP A 22 -1.69 -15.63 4.40
N PRO A 23 -1.66 -16.98 4.14
CA PRO A 23 -2.47 -17.55 3.07
C PRO A 23 -3.95 -17.28 3.28
N LEU A 24 -4.42 -17.29 4.54
CA LEU A 24 -5.79 -16.94 4.89
C LEU A 24 -6.11 -15.47 4.58
N ALA A 25 -5.20 -14.57 4.92
CA ALA A 25 -5.33 -13.14 4.62
C ALA A 25 -5.32 -12.85 3.11
N LEU A 26 -4.47 -13.54 2.34
CA LEU A 26 -4.45 -13.46 0.88
C LEU A 26 -5.75 -13.98 0.27
N TRP A 27 -6.25 -15.11 0.76
CA TRP A 27 -7.52 -15.67 0.31
C TRP A 27 -8.71 -14.75 0.64
N GLN A 28 -8.76 -14.19 1.84
CA GLN A 28 -9.75 -13.19 2.23
C GLN A 28 -9.66 -11.94 1.34
N ARG A 29 -8.45 -11.42 1.09
CA ARG A 29 -8.25 -10.26 0.19
C ARG A 29 -8.69 -10.55 -1.23
N TYR A 30 -8.40 -11.74 -1.76
CA TYR A 30 -8.88 -12.17 -3.07
C TYR A 30 -10.42 -12.25 -3.10
N ARG A 31 -11.03 -12.84 -2.09
CA ARG A 31 -12.48 -12.97 -1.97
C ARG A 31 -13.18 -11.61 -1.82
N VAL A 32 -12.62 -10.74 -0.98
CA VAL A 32 -13.11 -9.37 -0.77
C VAL A 32 -12.87 -8.48 -1.99
N GLY A 33 -11.77 -8.71 -2.74
CA GLY A 33 -11.47 -7.99 -3.99
C GLY A 33 -12.47 -8.25 -5.11
N LYS A 34 -13.18 -9.41 -5.10
CA LYS A 34 -14.25 -9.74 -6.03
C LYS A 34 -15.62 -9.19 -5.60
N SER A 35 -15.77 -8.70 -4.38
CA SER A 35 -17.06 -8.21 -3.89
C SER A 35 -17.39 -6.83 -4.46
N ARG A 36 -18.63 -6.65 -4.90
CA ARG A 36 -19.19 -5.34 -5.26
C ARG A 36 -19.19 -4.44 -4.01
N ARG A 37 -18.52 -3.31 -4.10
CA ARG A 37 -18.45 -2.33 -3.01
C ARG A 37 -19.27 -1.10 -3.36
N ARG A 38 -20.05 -0.62 -2.39
CA ARG A 38 -20.74 0.67 -2.48
C ARG A 38 -19.73 1.79 -2.23
N ALA A 39 -19.66 2.74 -3.15
CA ALA A 39 -18.84 3.93 -2.96
C ALA A 39 -19.61 4.91 -2.04
N LEU A 40 -19.31 4.88 -0.74
CA LEU A 40 -19.83 5.87 0.21
C LEU A 40 -19.12 7.22 -0.03
N PRO A 41 -19.84 8.30 -0.45
CA PRO A 41 -19.19 9.53 -0.91
C PRO A 41 -18.29 10.18 0.15
N TRP A 42 -18.72 10.17 1.41
CA TRP A 42 -17.96 10.77 2.52
C TRP A 42 -16.66 9.99 2.80
N LEU A 43 -16.71 8.64 2.79
CA LEU A 43 -15.55 7.80 3.04
C LEU A 43 -14.51 7.95 1.92
N VAL A 44 -14.99 8.03 0.67
CA VAL A 44 -14.14 8.27 -0.50
C VAL A 44 -13.49 9.66 -0.43
N ALA A 45 -14.23 10.67 0.03
CA ALA A 45 -13.70 12.03 0.21
C ALA A 45 -12.62 12.07 1.30
N VAL A 46 -12.86 11.43 2.46
CA VAL A 46 -11.88 11.34 3.56
C VAL A 46 -10.60 10.63 3.10
N ASN A 47 -10.72 9.50 2.37
CA ASN A 47 -9.56 8.79 1.85
C ASN A 47 -8.79 9.62 0.81
N ALA A 48 -9.48 10.36 -0.05
CA ALA A 48 -8.83 11.25 -1.03
C ALA A 48 -8.12 12.43 -0.35
N ALA A 49 -8.74 13.04 0.67
CA ALA A 49 -8.12 14.10 1.46
C ALA A 49 -6.90 13.58 2.25
N GLY A 50 -7.05 12.41 2.90
CA GLY A 50 -5.95 11.74 3.59
C GLY A 50 -4.76 11.48 2.67
N GLY A 51 -5.00 10.95 1.46
CA GLY A 51 -3.97 10.77 0.45
C GLY A 51 -3.29 12.07 0.03
N ALA A 52 -4.07 13.14 -0.18
CA ALA A 52 -3.55 14.45 -0.57
C ALA A 52 -2.64 15.07 0.52
N ILE A 53 -2.95 14.85 1.80
CA ILE A 53 -2.11 15.31 2.92
C ILE A 53 -0.89 14.40 3.10
N SER A 54 -1.06 13.10 2.96
CA SER A 54 0.02 12.13 3.19
C SER A 54 1.12 12.22 2.13
N LEU A 55 0.81 12.61 0.90
CA LEU A 55 1.80 12.76 -0.17
C LEU A 55 2.90 13.77 0.15
N PRO A 56 2.59 15.05 0.47
CA PRO A 56 3.62 16.04 0.82
C PRO A 56 4.35 15.68 2.12
N LEU A 57 3.65 15.12 3.12
CA LEU A 57 4.28 14.68 4.36
C LEU A 57 5.28 13.54 4.13
N PHE A 58 4.96 12.61 3.23
CA PHE A 58 5.86 11.53 2.85
C PHE A 58 7.11 12.05 2.13
N VAL A 59 6.94 12.98 1.18
CA VAL A 59 8.07 13.59 0.46
C VAL A 59 8.95 14.39 1.43
N LEU A 60 8.34 15.16 2.33
CA LEU A 60 9.07 15.90 3.37
C LEU A 60 9.84 14.94 4.29
N GLY A 61 9.20 13.86 4.75
CA GLY A 61 9.85 12.84 5.58
C GLY A 61 11.02 12.15 4.85
N ALA A 62 10.85 11.84 3.56
CA ALA A 62 11.91 11.26 2.74
C ALA A 62 13.06 12.25 2.50
N TRP A 63 12.76 13.54 2.33
CA TRP A 63 13.76 14.60 2.22
C TRP A 63 14.57 14.74 3.52
N ILE A 64 13.90 14.79 4.66
CA ILE A 64 14.57 14.82 5.97
C ILE A 64 15.41 13.53 6.15
N GLY A 65 14.84 12.37 5.84
CA GLY A 65 15.52 11.07 5.94
C GLY A 65 16.74 10.92 5.02
N SER A 66 16.82 11.70 3.93
CA SER A 66 17.96 11.69 3.02
C SER A 66 19.28 12.19 3.65
N HIS A 67 19.20 12.85 4.80
CA HIS A 67 20.39 13.27 5.58
C HIS A 67 21.07 12.08 6.28
N TRP A 68 20.35 10.98 6.51
CA TRP A 68 20.88 9.79 7.20
C TRP A 68 20.94 8.55 6.33
N VAL A 69 20.17 8.52 5.24
CA VAL A 69 20.07 7.35 4.36
C VAL A 69 20.30 7.80 2.92
N ASP A 70 21.43 7.40 2.35
CA ASP A 70 21.77 7.71 0.98
C ASP A 70 20.72 7.18 0.01
N GLY A 71 20.31 8.05 -0.93
CA GLY A 71 19.31 7.71 -1.92
C GLY A 71 17.86 7.60 -1.40
N ALA A 72 17.59 7.98 -0.14
CA ALA A 72 16.24 7.91 0.45
C ALA A 72 15.20 8.67 -0.37
N LEU A 73 15.49 9.93 -0.70
CA LEU A 73 14.60 10.79 -1.48
C LEU A 73 14.38 10.24 -2.91
N ALA A 74 15.45 9.85 -3.58
CA ALA A 74 15.38 9.33 -4.96
C ALA A 74 14.53 8.04 -5.01
N ASN A 75 14.75 7.11 -4.08
CA ASN A 75 13.96 5.88 -3.99
C ASN A 75 12.51 6.15 -3.61
N ALA A 76 12.25 7.08 -2.68
CA ALA A 76 10.90 7.48 -2.30
C ALA A 76 10.13 8.06 -3.48
N LEU A 77 10.75 8.97 -4.24
CA LEU A 77 10.14 9.58 -5.43
C LEU A 77 9.93 8.57 -6.55
N ALA A 78 10.90 7.70 -6.82
CA ALA A 78 10.77 6.63 -7.82
C ALA A 78 9.60 5.69 -7.47
N GLY A 79 9.53 5.28 -6.21
CA GLY A 79 8.40 4.46 -5.72
C GLY A 79 7.07 5.19 -5.84
N LEU A 80 7.02 6.47 -5.45
CA LEU A 80 5.82 7.29 -5.53
C LEU A 80 5.33 7.41 -6.98
N LEU A 81 6.22 7.72 -7.93
CA LEU A 81 5.88 7.83 -9.35
C LEU A 81 5.35 6.50 -9.90
N ALA A 82 6.04 5.40 -9.60
CA ALA A 82 5.58 4.06 -9.98
C ALA A 82 4.20 3.76 -9.36
N GLY A 83 3.97 4.16 -8.11
CA GLY A 83 2.68 4.03 -7.42
C GLY A 83 1.57 4.84 -8.07
N LEU A 84 1.84 6.10 -8.48
CA LEU A 84 0.88 6.94 -9.20
C LEU A 84 0.45 6.28 -10.52
N VAL A 85 1.41 5.75 -11.28
CA VAL A 85 1.14 5.03 -12.55
C VAL A 85 0.31 3.77 -12.29
N LEU A 86 0.71 2.94 -11.31
CA LEU A 86 -0.05 1.75 -10.95
C LEU A 86 -1.45 2.08 -10.42
N GLY A 87 -1.61 3.17 -9.69
CA GLY A 87 -2.91 3.66 -9.22
C GLY A 87 -3.82 4.07 -10.37
N ALA A 88 -3.27 4.76 -11.38
CA ALA A 88 -4.00 5.12 -12.59
C ALA A 88 -4.40 3.87 -13.39
N LEU A 89 -3.50 2.91 -13.57
CA LEU A 89 -3.79 1.62 -14.20
C LEU A 89 -4.86 0.84 -13.41
N GLY A 90 -4.74 0.80 -12.07
CA GLY A 90 -5.72 0.16 -11.20
C GLY A 90 -7.11 0.77 -11.35
N LEU A 91 -7.19 2.11 -11.47
CA LEU A 91 -8.44 2.81 -11.71
C LEU A 91 -9.02 2.51 -13.10
N TRP A 92 -8.16 2.36 -14.11
CA TRP A 92 -8.56 2.02 -15.47
C TRP A 92 -9.08 0.58 -15.56
N LEU A 93 -8.44 -0.36 -14.86
CA LEU A 93 -8.88 -1.76 -14.80
C LEU A 93 -10.09 -1.99 -13.87
N THR A 94 -10.48 -1.00 -13.06
CA THR A 94 -11.64 -1.10 -12.17
C THR A 94 -12.94 -1.00 -12.96
N ARG A 95 -13.82 -1.97 -12.80
CA ARG A 95 -15.16 -1.96 -13.40
C ARG A 95 -16.09 -1.11 -12.54
N PHE A 96 -16.75 -0.13 -13.17
CA PHE A 96 -17.72 0.76 -12.54
C PHE A 96 -19.10 0.44 -13.08
N GLU A 97 -20.05 0.19 -12.19
CA GLU A 97 -21.45 -0.04 -12.52
C GLU A 97 -22.27 1.08 -11.87
N ALA A 98 -22.94 1.84 -12.72
CA ALA A 98 -23.86 2.88 -12.28
C ALA A 98 -25.16 2.22 -11.81
N GLY A 99 -25.42 2.23 -10.51
CA GLY A 99 -26.73 1.88 -9.94
C GLY A 99 -27.63 3.13 -9.93
N GLU A 100 -28.94 2.92 -9.72
CA GLU A 100 -29.95 4.00 -9.71
C GLU A 100 -29.66 5.07 -8.65
N SER A 101 -29.14 4.68 -7.48
CA SER A 101 -28.88 5.62 -6.37
C SER A 101 -27.40 5.69 -5.98
N GLN A 102 -26.57 4.70 -6.32
CA GLN A 102 -25.19 4.60 -5.85
C GLN A 102 -24.27 3.99 -6.91
N LEU A 103 -23.03 4.49 -6.95
CA LEU A 103 -21.97 3.94 -7.77
C LEU A 103 -21.40 2.67 -7.11
N HIS A 104 -21.45 1.56 -7.82
CA HIS A 104 -20.78 0.32 -7.43
C HIS A 104 -19.48 0.18 -8.20
N TYR A 105 -18.44 -0.28 -7.53
CA TYR A 105 -17.15 -0.54 -8.16
C TYR A 105 -16.56 -1.88 -7.72
N THR A 106 -15.92 -2.54 -8.65
CA THR A 106 -15.21 -3.80 -8.40
C THR A 106 -13.74 -3.57 -8.72
N PRO A 107 -12.87 -3.44 -7.69
CA PRO A 107 -11.44 -3.25 -7.89
C PRO A 107 -10.82 -4.51 -8.52
N ASN A 108 -9.70 -4.33 -9.25
CA ASN A 108 -8.96 -5.47 -9.76
C ASN A 108 -8.18 -6.15 -8.62
N PRO A 109 -8.50 -7.43 -8.28
CA PRO A 109 -7.88 -8.11 -7.16
C PRO A 109 -6.39 -8.41 -7.39
N TRP A 110 -5.95 -8.53 -8.65
CA TRP A 110 -4.58 -8.89 -8.99
C TRP A 110 -3.56 -7.81 -8.62
N ILE A 111 -3.91 -6.54 -8.83
CA ILE A 111 -3.02 -5.41 -8.46
C ILE A 111 -2.87 -5.35 -6.94
N VAL A 112 -3.96 -5.50 -6.20
CA VAL A 112 -3.92 -5.49 -4.73
C VAL A 112 -3.11 -6.68 -4.21
N LEU A 113 -3.27 -7.85 -4.83
CA LEU A 113 -2.50 -9.05 -4.49
C LEU A 113 -1.01 -8.85 -4.75
N ALA A 114 -0.64 -8.33 -5.92
CA ALA A 114 0.76 -8.05 -6.29
C ALA A 114 1.42 -7.06 -5.32
N LEU A 115 0.74 -5.97 -4.98
CA LEU A 115 1.22 -4.99 -4.00
C LEU A 115 1.39 -5.62 -2.61
N THR A 116 0.42 -6.45 -2.19
CA THR A 116 0.51 -7.15 -0.91
C THR A 116 1.69 -8.13 -0.88
N LEU A 117 1.90 -8.87 -1.97
CA LEU A 117 3.03 -9.81 -2.10
C LEU A 117 4.37 -9.06 -2.07
N LEU A 118 4.46 -7.91 -2.75
CA LEU A 118 5.66 -7.07 -2.75
C LEU A 118 6.03 -6.62 -1.33
N VAL A 119 5.06 -6.11 -0.58
CA VAL A 119 5.26 -5.71 0.83
C VAL A 119 5.70 -6.89 1.67
N ALA A 120 5.05 -7.99 1.47
CA ALA A 120 5.32 -9.20 2.21
C ALA A 120 6.74 -9.73 1.99
N VAL A 121 7.17 -9.83 0.73
CA VAL A 121 8.55 -10.20 0.38
C VAL A 121 9.54 -9.24 1.04
N ARG A 122 9.25 -7.93 1.04
CA ARG A 122 10.13 -6.93 1.68
C ARG A 122 10.21 -7.09 3.19
N VAL A 123 9.10 -7.37 3.85
CA VAL A 123 9.08 -7.61 5.31
C VAL A 123 9.88 -8.87 5.66
N LEU A 124 9.69 -9.95 4.89
CA LEU A 124 10.45 -11.20 5.07
C LEU A 124 11.94 -11.00 4.87
N LEU A 125 12.34 -10.26 3.83
CA LEU A 125 13.75 -9.93 3.61
C LEU A 125 14.32 -9.11 4.77
N GLY A 126 13.56 -8.15 5.30
CA GLY A 126 13.96 -7.38 6.47
C GLY A 126 14.14 -8.24 7.73
N ALA A 127 13.22 -9.15 7.97
CA ALA A 127 13.29 -10.10 9.07
C ALA A 127 14.50 -11.06 8.93
N TRP A 128 14.72 -11.58 7.72
CA TRP A 128 15.88 -12.40 7.39
C TRP A 128 17.20 -11.65 7.63
N GLN A 129 17.31 -10.41 7.19
CA GLN A 129 18.50 -9.58 7.40
C GLN A 129 18.74 -9.30 8.89
N ALA A 130 17.68 -9.02 9.66
CA ALA A 130 17.78 -8.79 11.09
C ALA A 130 18.25 -10.07 11.82
N TRP A 131 17.66 -11.21 11.47
CA TRP A 131 18.06 -12.51 11.99
C TRP A 131 19.52 -12.83 11.68
N HIS A 132 19.92 -12.70 10.41
CA HIS A 132 21.29 -13.00 10.01
C HIS A 132 22.33 -12.13 10.71
N ARG A 133 22.05 -10.83 10.88
CA ARG A 133 22.91 -9.93 11.66
C ARG A 133 23.03 -10.33 13.12
N ALA A 134 21.94 -10.75 13.73
CA ALA A 134 21.93 -11.13 15.14
C ALA A 134 22.77 -12.39 15.44
N TRP A 135 22.79 -13.34 14.51
CA TRP A 135 23.47 -14.63 14.70
C TRP A 135 24.85 -14.75 14.06
N HIS A 136 25.10 -14.07 12.95
CA HIS A 136 26.34 -14.20 12.18
C HIS A 136 27.20 -12.94 12.20
N GLY A 137 26.74 -11.85 12.83
CA GLY A 137 27.50 -10.61 13.02
C GLY A 137 27.81 -9.82 11.73
N GLY A 138 27.28 -10.24 10.58
CA GLY A 138 27.54 -9.62 9.27
C GLY A 138 26.29 -9.32 8.46
N PRO A 139 26.43 -8.60 7.32
CA PRO A 139 25.31 -8.38 6.41
C PRO A 139 24.84 -9.71 5.80
N ALA A 140 23.52 -9.92 5.73
CA ALA A 140 22.97 -11.10 5.08
C ALA A 140 23.27 -11.09 3.59
N PRO A 141 23.65 -12.22 2.98
CA PRO A 141 23.75 -12.35 1.53
C PRO A 141 22.36 -12.22 0.92
N VAL A 142 22.14 -11.16 0.15
CA VAL A 142 20.85 -10.90 -0.51
C VAL A 142 21.08 -10.93 -2.01
N PRO A 143 20.30 -11.73 -2.79
CA PRO A 143 20.48 -11.84 -4.22
C PRO A 143 20.19 -10.53 -4.97
N TRP A 144 19.46 -9.60 -4.34
CA TRP A 144 19.11 -8.30 -4.93
C TRP A 144 19.56 -7.14 -4.03
N PRO A 145 20.78 -6.60 -4.24
CA PRO A 145 21.34 -5.52 -3.41
C PRO A 145 20.45 -4.27 -3.33
N TRP A 146 19.77 -3.94 -4.42
CA TRP A 146 18.86 -2.80 -4.49
C TRP A 146 17.62 -2.93 -3.58
N LEU A 147 17.22 -4.18 -3.26
CA LEU A 147 16.11 -4.46 -2.35
C LEU A 147 16.58 -4.58 -0.88
N ALA A 148 17.88 -4.75 -0.65
CA ALA A 148 18.46 -4.96 0.68
C ALA A 148 18.56 -3.66 1.49
N GLY A 149 18.73 -2.51 0.84
CA GLY A 149 18.97 -1.22 1.49
C GLY A 149 17.74 -0.66 2.22
N HIS A 150 17.98 0.20 3.22
CA HIS A 150 16.92 0.93 3.92
C HIS A 150 16.12 1.83 2.97
N ALA A 151 16.76 2.38 1.94
CA ALA A 151 16.11 3.21 0.93
C ALA A 151 15.01 2.47 0.14
N SER A 152 15.11 1.13 0.00
CA SER A 152 14.08 0.32 -0.67
C SER A 152 12.76 0.26 0.09
N VAL A 153 12.79 0.44 1.43
CA VAL A 153 11.57 0.56 2.24
C VAL A 153 10.79 1.80 1.84
N LEU A 154 11.51 2.91 1.64
CA LEU A 154 10.89 4.18 1.20
C LEU A 154 10.34 4.06 -0.24
N ALA A 155 11.02 3.32 -1.11
CA ALA A 155 10.50 3.06 -2.46
C ALA A 155 9.16 2.30 -2.41
N ILE A 156 9.05 1.25 -1.61
CA ILE A 156 7.82 0.48 -1.46
C ILE A 156 6.73 1.28 -0.75
N ALA A 157 7.08 2.05 0.28
CA ALA A 157 6.14 2.94 0.96
C ALA A 157 5.60 4.01 0.00
N GLY A 158 6.46 4.63 -0.81
CA GLY A 158 6.08 5.57 -1.85
C GLY A 158 5.16 4.96 -2.90
N LEU A 159 5.48 3.73 -3.36
CA LEU A 159 4.66 3.00 -4.32
C LEU A 159 3.26 2.72 -3.79
N LEU A 160 3.14 2.28 -2.54
CA LEU A 160 1.84 2.06 -1.90
C LEU A 160 1.06 3.37 -1.76
N LEU A 161 1.73 4.41 -1.25
CA LEU A 161 1.11 5.71 -1.03
C LEU A 161 0.62 6.31 -2.35
N GLY A 162 1.46 6.29 -3.40
CA GLY A 162 1.10 6.75 -4.74
C GLY A 162 -0.08 6.00 -5.32
N TYR A 163 -0.07 4.67 -5.21
CA TYR A 163 -1.18 3.83 -5.66
C TYR A 163 -2.51 4.19 -4.96
N TYR A 164 -2.51 4.21 -3.62
CA TYR A 164 -3.74 4.48 -2.87
C TYR A 164 -4.24 5.91 -3.04
N ALA A 165 -3.35 6.89 -3.08
CA ALA A 165 -3.73 8.29 -3.27
C ALA A 165 -4.36 8.52 -4.66
N THR A 166 -3.75 8.00 -5.73
CA THR A 166 -4.28 8.12 -7.10
C THR A 166 -5.60 7.38 -7.23
N TYR A 167 -5.68 6.18 -6.68
CA TYR A 167 -6.90 5.38 -6.73
C TYR A 167 -8.05 6.06 -5.97
N ALA A 168 -7.80 6.55 -4.75
CA ALA A 168 -8.80 7.26 -3.94
C ALA A 168 -9.27 8.56 -4.61
N TRP A 169 -8.34 9.34 -5.18
CA TRP A 169 -8.65 10.58 -5.90
C TRP A 169 -9.47 10.33 -7.15
N GLY A 170 -9.09 9.32 -7.94
CA GLY A 170 -9.85 8.94 -9.14
C GLY A 170 -11.25 8.45 -8.83
N LEU A 171 -11.41 7.65 -7.76
CA LEU A 171 -12.70 7.20 -7.27
C LEU A 171 -13.55 8.39 -6.78
N HIS A 172 -12.95 9.34 -6.03
CA HIS A 172 -13.62 10.55 -5.56
C HIS A 172 -14.16 11.39 -6.73
N ARG A 173 -13.34 11.64 -7.77
CA ARG A 173 -13.78 12.37 -8.96
C ARG A 173 -14.95 11.69 -9.67
N ARG A 174 -14.93 10.37 -9.79
CA ARG A 174 -16.01 9.60 -10.45
C ARG A 174 -17.29 9.61 -9.63
N THR A 175 -17.21 9.46 -8.31
CA THR A 175 -18.37 9.50 -7.40
C THR A 175 -19.04 10.88 -7.44
N ARG A 176 -18.28 11.97 -7.41
CA ARG A 176 -18.82 13.34 -7.55
C ARG A 176 -19.53 13.56 -8.87
N ARG A 177 -18.94 13.10 -9.98
CA ARG A 177 -19.56 13.25 -11.32
C ARG A 177 -20.86 12.45 -11.41
N HIS A 178 -20.94 11.28 -10.79
CA HIS A 178 -22.17 10.47 -10.77
C HIS A 178 -23.27 11.16 -9.96
N ALA A 179 -22.97 11.64 -8.78
CA ALA A 179 -23.91 12.35 -7.92
C ALA A 179 -24.48 13.61 -8.62
N TRP A 180 -23.63 14.39 -9.30
CA TRP A 180 -24.05 15.58 -10.05
C TRP A 180 -24.99 15.25 -11.21
N ARG A 181 -24.74 14.15 -11.94
CA ARG A 181 -25.60 13.67 -13.03
C ARG A 181 -26.98 13.24 -12.54
N LEU A 182 -27.07 12.63 -11.36
CA LEU A 182 -28.34 12.25 -10.75
C LEU A 182 -29.16 13.47 -10.35
N ASP A 183 -28.52 14.48 -9.73
CA ASP A 183 -29.19 15.73 -9.35
C ASP A 183 -29.80 16.46 -10.55
N LEU A 184 -29.08 16.51 -11.68
CA LEU A 184 -29.61 17.09 -12.92
C LEU A 184 -30.80 16.32 -13.51
N ARG A 185 -30.86 15.00 -13.34
CA ARG A 185 -32.00 14.19 -13.81
C ARG A 185 -33.25 14.38 -12.95
N LEU A 186 -33.07 14.58 -11.65
CA LEU A 186 -34.18 14.79 -10.70
C LEU A 186 -34.78 16.20 -10.79
N ARG A 187 -34.04 17.17 -11.34
CA ARG A 187 -34.50 18.55 -11.57
C ARG A 187 -35.22 18.78 -12.90
N ARG A 188 -35.25 17.76 -13.77
CA ARG A 188 -36.03 17.79 -15.03
C ARG A 188 -37.35 17.04 -14.89
#